data_353bdc16595b4e3764b7ee0188e7e250
#
_entry.id   353bdc16595b4e3764b7ee0188e7e250
#
_cell.length_a   1.000
_cell.length_b   1.000
_cell.length_c   1.000
_cell.angle_alpha   90.00
_cell.angle_beta   90.00
_cell.angle_gamma   90.00
#
_symmetry.space_group_name_H-M   'P 1'
#
loop_
_entity.id
_entity.type
_entity.pdbx_description
1 polymer ?
#
loop_
_entity_poly.entity_id
_entity_poly.type
_entity_poly.pdbx_seq_one_letter_code
_entity_poly.pdbx_strand_id
1 'polypeptide(L)'
;MNILVTNDDGLSSEGLQVLASALSRDHDVWIVAPSMNRSGVSHGITMDEPLRFKQSGPKEFSCTGLPVDCSITGSQGIMPCIPDAIVSGINRGANLGTDIVYSGTAAAARQASFAGIPGIAVSLVSKTDEYLWQPLAGFIRDNLSALLSLCARDVFVNVNAPSISEYAGVRMTGVSRRDYRDSILMHDGPDGCKYSFFRGGDIQTDGDEKSDFEAVESGCVSISRIASQPFALEPDAGQARLFRL
;
A
#
# COMPACT_ATOMS: atom_id res chain seq x y z
N MET A 1 5.32 21.28 2.47
CA MET A 1 4.40 20.57 1.54
C MET A 1 3.12 20.22 2.29
N ASN A 2 1.99 20.13 1.57
CA ASN A 2 0.75 19.57 2.07
C ASN A 2 0.73 18.07 1.74
N ILE A 3 0.69 17.22 2.74
CA ILE A 3 0.78 15.76 2.57
C ILE A 3 -0.49 15.11 3.09
N LEU A 4 -1.09 14.25 2.27
CA LEU A 4 -2.15 13.34 2.71
C LEU A 4 -1.53 12.02 3.14
N VAL A 5 -1.80 11.59 4.37
CA VAL A 5 -1.42 10.29 4.90
C VAL A 5 -2.66 9.40 5.01
N THR A 6 -2.56 8.17 4.53
CA THR A 6 -3.63 7.16 4.59
C THR A 6 -3.04 5.77 4.84
N ASN A 7 -3.86 4.74 4.94
CA ASN A 7 -3.45 3.33 5.06
C ASN A 7 -4.64 2.38 4.80
N ASP A 8 -4.45 1.09 5.01
CA ASP A 8 -5.50 0.06 5.06
C ASP A 8 -5.69 -0.57 6.45
N ASP A 9 -4.77 -0.38 7.39
CA ASP A 9 -4.89 -0.87 8.78
C ASP A 9 -5.92 -0.10 9.61
N GLY A 10 -6.31 1.10 9.17
CA GLY A 10 -7.27 1.98 9.83
C GLY A 10 -6.64 3.14 10.59
N LEU A 11 -7.48 4.15 10.90
CA LEU A 11 -7.05 5.43 11.48
C LEU A 11 -6.26 5.28 12.79
N SER A 12 -6.63 4.33 13.65
CA SER A 12 -6.00 4.12 14.94
C SER A 12 -4.72 3.27 14.88
N SER A 13 -4.28 2.84 13.70
CA SER A 13 -3.09 2.00 13.58
C SER A 13 -1.83 2.78 13.96
N GLU A 14 -0.94 2.12 14.69
CA GLU A 14 0.29 2.72 15.19
C GLU A 14 1.21 3.17 14.05
N GLY A 15 1.35 2.35 13.00
CA GLY A 15 2.17 2.66 11.83
C GLY A 15 1.76 3.95 11.14
N LEU A 16 0.44 4.19 10.98
CA LEU A 16 -0.09 5.44 10.41
C LEU A 16 0.25 6.65 11.29
N GLN A 17 -0.01 6.53 12.59
CA GLN A 17 0.18 7.63 13.53
C GLN A 17 1.66 8.02 13.67
N VAL A 18 2.55 7.02 13.69
CA VAL A 18 4.01 7.25 13.76
C VAL A 18 4.50 7.92 12.47
N LEU A 19 4.04 7.47 11.29
CA LEU A 19 4.39 8.09 10.01
C LEU A 19 3.91 9.54 9.93
N ALA A 20 2.65 9.78 10.24
CA ALA A 20 2.07 11.13 10.23
C ALA A 20 2.80 12.06 11.20
N SER A 21 3.10 11.59 12.42
CA SER A 21 3.88 12.35 13.40
C SER A 21 5.30 12.68 12.90
N ALA A 22 5.97 11.74 12.25
CA ALA A 22 7.31 11.98 11.70
C ALA A 22 7.29 13.03 10.60
N LEU A 23 6.33 12.95 9.66
CA LEU A 23 6.20 13.89 8.55
C LEU A 23 5.72 15.28 9.00
N SER A 24 4.91 15.36 10.07
CA SER A 24 4.39 16.63 10.61
C SER A 24 5.47 17.55 11.21
N ARG A 25 6.70 17.05 11.38
CA ARG A 25 7.83 17.88 11.85
C ARG A 25 8.22 18.96 10.83
N ASP A 26 8.08 18.64 9.53
CA ASP A 26 8.57 19.47 8.45
C ASP A 26 7.48 19.85 7.43
N HIS A 27 6.28 19.26 7.54
CA HIS A 27 5.22 19.38 6.53
C HIS A 27 3.84 19.58 7.16
N ASP A 28 2.91 20.09 6.37
CA ASP A 28 1.50 20.17 6.74
C ASP A 28 0.81 18.84 6.39
N VAL A 29 0.51 18.04 7.44
CA VAL A 29 0.01 16.68 7.29
C VAL A 29 -1.49 16.61 7.59
N TRP A 30 -2.22 15.99 6.69
CA TRP A 30 -3.61 15.58 6.83
C TRP A 30 -3.70 14.07 6.85
N ILE A 31 -4.58 13.54 7.69
CA ILE A 31 -4.83 12.11 7.80
C ILE A 31 -6.26 11.85 7.37
N VAL A 32 -6.44 11.01 6.36
CA VAL A 32 -7.75 10.46 5.98
C VAL A 32 -7.56 8.95 5.80
N ALA A 33 -8.12 8.15 6.70
CA ALA A 33 -7.90 6.71 6.73
C ALA A 33 -9.20 5.95 7.01
N PRO A 34 -9.29 4.67 6.64
CA PRO A 34 -10.43 3.82 6.96
C PRO A 34 -10.69 3.77 8.48
N SER A 35 -11.95 3.69 8.87
CA SER A 35 -12.37 3.59 10.27
C SER A 35 -12.04 2.25 10.93
N MET A 36 -11.70 1.24 10.12
CA MET A 36 -11.32 -0.12 10.55
C MET A 36 -10.31 -0.71 9.56
N ASN A 37 -9.72 -1.84 9.93
CA ASN A 37 -8.82 -2.59 9.05
C ASN A 37 -9.53 -3.03 7.75
N ARG A 38 -8.86 -2.79 6.62
CA ARG A 38 -9.28 -3.09 5.26
C ARG A 38 -8.21 -3.88 4.49
N SER A 39 -7.46 -4.75 5.19
CA SER A 39 -6.41 -5.56 4.56
C SER A 39 -6.99 -6.47 3.45
N GLY A 40 -6.23 -6.63 2.37
CA GLY A 40 -6.60 -7.53 1.26
C GLY A 40 -7.69 -7.00 0.33
N VAL A 41 -8.06 -5.72 0.40
CA VAL A 41 -9.14 -5.13 -0.42
C VAL A 41 -8.70 -4.77 -1.85
N SER A 42 -7.41 -4.92 -2.17
CA SER A 42 -6.89 -4.55 -3.49
C SER A 42 -7.20 -3.07 -3.83
N HIS A 43 -7.45 -2.76 -5.09
CA HIS A 43 -7.82 -1.42 -5.57
C HIS A 43 -9.35 -1.21 -5.60
N GLY A 44 -10.04 -1.68 -4.54
CA GLY A 44 -11.48 -1.50 -4.44
C GLY A 44 -11.88 -0.04 -4.20
N ILE A 45 -13.06 0.34 -4.69
CA ILE A 45 -13.72 1.63 -4.44
C ILE A 45 -15.15 1.38 -4.00
N THR A 46 -15.69 2.27 -3.18
CA THR A 46 -17.09 2.23 -2.73
C THR A 46 -17.97 3.04 -3.67
N MET A 47 -18.88 2.38 -4.38
CA MET A 47 -19.77 3.04 -5.36
C MET A 47 -21.25 3.00 -4.98
N ASP A 48 -21.68 2.02 -4.18
CA ASP A 48 -23.08 1.71 -3.96
C ASP A 48 -23.68 2.39 -2.71
N GLU A 49 -22.82 3.03 -1.91
CA GLU A 49 -23.25 3.72 -0.67
C GLU A 49 -22.45 5.00 -0.44
N PRO A 50 -23.03 5.98 0.29
CA PRO A 50 -22.31 7.20 0.63
C PRO A 50 -21.18 6.94 1.63
N LEU A 51 -20.03 7.51 1.37
CA LEU A 51 -18.90 7.52 2.29
C LEU A 51 -19.17 8.50 3.45
N ARG A 52 -18.97 8.04 4.68
CA ARG A 52 -19.08 8.86 5.87
C ARG A 52 -17.69 9.19 6.42
N PHE A 53 -17.47 10.47 6.66
CA PHE A 53 -16.24 10.97 7.28
C PHE A 53 -16.55 11.51 8.67
N LYS A 54 -15.77 11.05 9.66
CA LYS A 54 -15.83 11.56 11.03
C LYS A 54 -14.50 12.21 11.36
N GLN A 55 -14.55 13.50 11.70
CA GLN A 55 -13.38 14.24 12.16
C GLN A 55 -13.01 13.77 13.58
N SER A 56 -11.75 13.40 13.79
CA SER A 56 -11.17 12.96 15.07
C SER A 56 -10.18 13.99 15.63
N GLY A 57 -9.64 14.85 14.76
CA GLY A 57 -8.69 15.91 15.09
C GLY A 57 -8.75 17.04 14.06
N PRO A 58 -7.98 18.12 14.22
CA PRO A 58 -8.03 19.28 13.31
C PRO A 58 -7.81 18.94 11.84
N LYS A 59 -6.99 17.94 11.54
CA LYS A 59 -6.63 17.47 10.20
C LYS A 59 -6.70 15.94 10.10
N GLU A 60 -7.53 15.31 10.92
CA GLU A 60 -7.64 13.86 11.03
C GLU A 60 -9.09 13.42 10.86
N PHE A 61 -9.32 12.52 9.91
CA PHE A 61 -10.63 12.03 9.53
C PHE A 61 -10.63 10.50 9.34
N SER A 62 -11.61 9.82 9.97
CA SER A 62 -11.92 8.43 9.65
C SER A 62 -12.96 8.35 8.55
N CYS A 63 -12.81 7.36 7.65
CA CYS A 63 -13.71 7.07 6.53
C CYS A 63 -14.33 5.68 6.67
N THR A 64 -15.61 5.51 6.33
CA THR A 64 -16.23 4.17 6.28
C THR A 64 -15.79 3.34 5.08
N GLY A 65 -15.18 3.98 4.07
CA GLY A 65 -14.73 3.36 2.83
C GLY A 65 -13.39 2.64 2.92
N LEU A 66 -12.80 2.47 1.76
CA LEU A 66 -11.56 1.76 1.48
C LEU A 66 -10.37 2.75 1.36
N PRO A 67 -9.12 2.28 1.35
CA PRO A 67 -7.94 3.14 1.21
C PRO A 67 -7.96 4.03 -0.05
N VAL A 68 -8.45 3.49 -1.16
CA VAL A 68 -8.62 4.24 -2.42
C VAL A 68 -9.63 5.37 -2.26
N ASP A 69 -10.75 5.13 -1.57
CA ASP A 69 -11.75 6.17 -1.26
C ASP A 69 -11.14 7.29 -0.41
N CYS A 70 -10.29 6.93 0.55
CA CYS A 70 -9.57 7.90 1.38
C CYS A 70 -8.59 8.75 0.57
N SER A 71 -7.89 8.13 -0.40
CA SER A 71 -6.99 8.83 -1.32
C SER A 71 -7.77 9.81 -2.21
N ILE A 72 -8.88 9.38 -2.82
CA ILE A 72 -9.71 10.21 -3.71
C ILE A 72 -10.34 11.36 -2.92
N THR A 73 -11.13 11.03 -1.91
CA THR A 73 -11.93 12.03 -1.21
C THR A 73 -11.10 12.88 -0.27
N GLY A 74 -10.01 12.35 0.29
CA GLY A 74 -9.04 13.11 1.06
C GLY A 74 -8.42 14.23 0.24
N SER A 75 -7.95 13.91 -0.98
CA SER A 75 -7.27 14.87 -1.85
C SER A 75 -8.20 15.86 -2.56
N GLN A 76 -9.47 15.48 -2.81
CA GLN A 76 -10.39 16.28 -3.64
C GLN A 76 -11.54 16.92 -2.84
N GLY A 77 -11.76 16.52 -1.59
CA GLY A 77 -12.94 16.97 -0.82
C GLY A 77 -12.66 17.33 0.63
N ILE A 78 -11.76 16.64 1.32
CA ILE A 78 -11.46 16.88 2.73
C ILE A 78 -10.37 17.96 2.90
N MET A 79 -9.29 17.84 2.15
CA MET A 79 -8.23 18.85 2.17
C MET A 79 -8.66 20.13 1.47
N PRO A 80 -8.22 21.29 1.95
CA PRO A 80 -8.55 22.59 1.34
C PRO A 80 -7.81 22.83 0.02
N CYS A 81 -6.83 22.00 -0.30
CA CYS A 81 -6.03 22.05 -1.54
C CYS A 81 -5.61 20.65 -1.96
N ILE A 82 -5.25 20.50 -3.22
CA ILE A 82 -4.66 19.26 -3.71
C ILE A 82 -3.32 19.04 -2.99
N PRO A 83 -3.07 17.86 -2.40
CA PRO A 83 -1.81 17.60 -1.72
C PRO A 83 -0.63 17.51 -2.69
N ASP A 84 0.54 17.88 -2.20
CA ASP A 84 1.81 17.74 -2.94
C ASP A 84 2.22 16.27 -3.05
N ALA A 85 1.75 15.42 -2.13
CA ALA A 85 1.97 13.98 -2.11
C ALA A 85 0.92 13.23 -1.30
N ILE A 86 0.71 11.94 -1.64
CA ILE A 86 -0.04 10.99 -0.82
C ILE A 86 0.93 9.89 -0.37
N VAL A 87 1.04 9.71 0.96
CA VAL A 87 1.86 8.67 1.57
C VAL A 87 0.94 7.68 2.28
N SER A 88 0.93 6.43 1.82
CA SER A 88 0.10 5.37 2.36
C SER A 88 0.92 4.41 3.21
N GLY A 89 0.59 4.26 4.47
CA GLY A 89 1.28 3.38 5.43
C GLY A 89 1.38 4.03 6.83
N ILE A 90 2.27 3.52 7.70
CA ILE A 90 3.13 2.33 7.48
C ILE A 90 2.28 1.08 7.68
N ASN A 91 2.21 0.23 6.67
CA ASN A 91 1.48 -1.02 6.72
C ASN A 91 2.14 -2.02 7.68
N ARG A 92 1.31 -2.72 8.45
CA ARG A 92 1.73 -3.84 9.29
C ARG A 92 1.87 -5.10 8.44
N GLY A 93 3.08 -5.36 7.95
CA GLY A 93 3.39 -6.49 7.10
C GLY A 93 3.91 -6.09 5.73
N ALA A 94 4.36 -7.08 4.99
CA ALA A 94 4.94 -6.92 3.68
C ALA A 94 3.92 -6.52 2.60
N ASN A 95 4.36 -5.70 1.65
CA ASN A 95 3.74 -5.54 0.35
C ASN A 95 4.80 -5.76 -0.73
N LEU A 96 5.32 -6.99 -0.79
CA LEU A 96 6.42 -7.44 -1.67
C LEU A 96 5.86 -8.23 -2.85
N GLY A 97 6.44 -8.04 -4.01
CA GLY A 97 6.10 -8.84 -5.18
C GLY A 97 4.61 -8.87 -5.49
N THR A 98 4.04 -10.07 -5.50
CA THR A 98 2.62 -10.33 -5.79
C THR A 98 1.66 -9.67 -4.79
N ASP A 99 2.10 -9.40 -3.55
CA ASP A 99 1.27 -8.77 -2.50
C ASP A 99 0.73 -7.41 -2.94
N ILE A 100 1.50 -6.68 -3.76
CA ILE A 100 1.13 -5.35 -4.29
C ILE A 100 -0.25 -5.36 -4.97
N VAL A 101 -0.63 -6.49 -5.56
CA VAL A 101 -1.93 -6.65 -6.25
C VAL A 101 -3.08 -6.60 -5.25
N TYR A 102 -2.91 -7.20 -4.07
CA TYR A 102 -3.94 -7.32 -3.03
C TYR A 102 -3.91 -6.17 -2.02
N SER A 103 -2.83 -5.40 -2.00
CA SER A 103 -2.56 -4.36 -1.00
C SER A 103 -3.45 -3.13 -1.16
N GLY A 104 -4.19 -2.77 -0.10
CA GLY A 104 -4.88 -1.50 0.02
C GLY A 104 -3.92 -0.31 0.18
N THR A 105 -2.80 -0.53 0.89
CA THR A 105 -1.71 0.46 1.05
C THR A 105 -1.13 0.85 -0.31
N ALA A 106 -0.74 -0.15 -1.14
CA ALA A 106 -0.24 0.10 -2.49
C ALA A 106 -1.32 0.71 -3.41
N ALA A 107 -2.57 0.31 -3.22
CA ALA A 107 -3.69 0.83 -4.00
C ALA A 107 -3.94 2.32 -3.77
N ALA A 108 -3.84 2.82 -2.54
CA ALA A 108 -3.99 4.25 -2.24
C ALA A 108 -2.87 5.09 -2.89
N ALA A 109 -1.64 4.61 -2.87
CA ALA A 109 -0.52 5.27 -3.56
C ALA A 109 -0.65 5.20 -5.09
N ARG A 110 -1.13 4.07 -5.64
CA ARG A 110 -1.47 3.93 -7.06
C ARG A 110 -2.55 4.91 -7.47
N GLN A 111 -3.60 5.08 -6.66
CA GLN A 111 -4.69 6.02 -6.91
C GLN A 111 -4.18 7.47 -6.96
N ALA A 112 -3.24 7.84 -6.10
CA ALA A 112 -2.59 9.14 -6.16
C ALA A 112 -1.96 9.40 -7.54
N SER A 113 -1.22 8.42 -8.09
CA SER A 113 -0.57 8.57 -9.40
C SER A 113 -1.57 8.70 -10.55
N PHE A 114 -2.74 8.08 -10.47
CA PHE A 114 -3.83 8.30 -11.44
C PHE A 114 -4.36 9.73 -11.41
N ALA A 115 -4.37 10.35 -10.23
CA ALA A 115 -4.74 11.77 -10.07
C ALA A 115 -3.58 12.73 -10.41
N GLY A 116 -2.42 12.23 -10.84
CA GLY A 116 -1.24 13.04 -11.10
C GLY A 116 -0.53 13.54 -9.84
N ILE A 117 -0.84 12.95 -8.69
CA ILE A 117 -0.24 13.26 -7.40
C ILE A 117 0.84 12.20 -7.11
N PRO A 118 2.07 12.58 -6.70
CA PRO A 118 3.08 11.64 -6.26
C PRO A 118 2.56 10.72 -5.14
N GLY A 119 2.65 9.40 -5.35
CA GLY A 119 2.16 8.39 -4.41
C GLY A 119 3.28 7.50 -3.89
N ILE A 120 3.35 7.31 -2.57
CA ILE A 120 4.31 6.45 -1.90
C ILE A 120 3.56 5.47 -1.00
N ALA A 121 3.76 4.17 -1.20
CA ALA A 121 3.33 3.10 -0.30
C ALA A 121 4.49 2.70 0.61
N VAL A 122 4.22 2.50 1.90
CA VAL A 122 5.25 2.19 2.91
C VAL A 122 4.80 1.02 3.75
N SER A 123 5.65 0.00 3.86
CA SER A 123 5.36 -1.27 4.55
C SER A 123 6.52 -1.72 5.42
N LEU A 124 6.23 -2.22 6.62
CA LEU A 124 7.20 -2.73 7.57
C LEU A 124 7.03 -4.24 7.74
N VAL A 125 8.10 -4.99 7.47
CA VAL A 125 8.11 -6.46 7.51
C VAL A 125 8.68 -6.93 8.83
N SER A 126 7.90 -7.72 9.58
CA SER A 126 8.35 -8.35 10.82
C SER A 126 8.29 -9.87 10.71
N LYS A 127 9.31 -10.55 11.24
CA LYS A 127 9.37 -12.02 11.38
C LYS A 127 8.85 -12.49 12.74
N THR A 128 8.76 -11.58 13.71
CA THR A 128 8.39 -11.87 15.10
C THR A 128 7.06 -11.25 15.51
N ASP A 129 6.38 -10.56 14.59
CA ASP A 129 5.19 -9.74 14.84
C ASP A 129 5.44 -8.55 15.79
N GLU A 130 6.70 -8.20 16.03
CA GLU A 130 7.10 -6.98 16.72
C GLU A 130 7.50 -5.90 15.71
N TYR A 131 6.95 -4.69 15.85
CA TYR A 131 7.09 -3.62 14.88
C TYR A 131 7.82 -2.41 15.46
N LEU A 132 9.00 -2.14 14.94
CA LEU A 132 9.81 -0.93 15.24
C LEU A 132 9.49 0.14 14.17
N TRP A 133 8.44 0.92 14.37
CA TRP A 133 7.93 1.88 13.40
C TRP A 133 8.86 3.07 13.15
N GLN A 134 9.55 3.55 14.21
CA GLN A 134 10.31 4.79 14.19
C GLN A 134 11.46 4.82 13.17
N PRO A 135 12.27 3.75 12.99
CA PRO A 135 13.35 3.77 12.01
C PRO A 135 12.84 4.01 10.59
N LEU A 136 11.73 3.32 10.19
CA LEU A 136 11.17 3.50 8.85
C LEU A 136 10.49 4.86 8.68
N ALA A 137 9.74 5.33 9.67
CA ALA A 137 9.12 6.65 9.64
C ALA A 137 10.17 7.76 9.53
N GLY A 138 11.28 7.64 10.27
CA GLY A 138 12.44 8.53 10.16
C GLY A 138 13.07 8.50 8.77
N PHE A 139 13.29 7.30 8.23
CA PHE A 139 13.80 7.13 6.87
C PHE A 139 12.90 7.80 5.81
N ILE A 140 11.58 7.62 5.89
CA ILE A 140 10.63 8.24 4.95
C ILE A 140 10.70 9.77 5.05
N ARG A 141 10.68 10.34 6.27
CA ARG A 141 10.79 11.78 6.49
C ARG A 141 12.07 12.34 5.87
N ASP A 142 13.23 11.75 6.19
CA ASP A 142 14.54 12.27 5.80
C ASP A 142 14.81 12.13 4.31
N ASN A 143 14.15 11.19 3.64
CA ASN A 143 14.32 10.91 2.21
C ASN A 143 13.09 11.27 1.36
N LEU A 144 12.09 11.98 1.91
CA LEU A 144 10.82 12.22 1.23
C LEU A 144 11.01 12.87 -0.15
N SER A 145 11.84 13.90 -0.26
CA SER A 145 12.09 14.59 -1.53
C SER A 145 12.71 13.67 -2.58
N ALA A 146 13.62 12.78 -2.17
CA ALA A 146 14.23 11.80 -3.08
C ALA A 146 13.19 10.76 -3.53
N LEU A 147 12.35 10.26 -2.61
CA LEU A 147 11.27 9.32 -2.94
C LEU A 147 10.25 9.94 -3.90
N LEU A 148 9.87 11.20 -3.68
CA LEU A 148 8.95 11.93 -4.56
C LEU A 148 9.53 12.11 -5.97
N SER A 149 10.85 12.30 -6.10
CA SER A 149 11.50 12.42 -7.39
C SER A 149 11.48 11.13 -8.23
N LEU A 150 11.25 9.98 -7.58
CA LEU A 150 11.09 8.67 -8.25
C LEU A 150 9.66 8.44 -8.75
N CYS A 151 8.69 9.20 -8.25
CA CYS A 151 7.31 9.16 -8.75
C CYS A 151 7.24 9.82 -10.13
N ALA A 152 6.32 9.35 -10.95
CA ALA A 152 6.01 9.94 -12.24
C ALA A 152 4.51 9.73 -12.55
N ARG A 153 4.05 10.28 -13.66
CA ARG A 153 2.72 9.95 -14.17
C ARG A 153 2.64 8.43 -14.38
N ASP A 154 1.60 7.82 -13.85
CA ASP A 154 1.37 6.36 -13.90
C ASP A 154 2.48 5.51 -13.22
N VAL A 155 3.25 6.11 -12.30
CA VAL A 155 4.26 5.41 -11.49
C VAL A 155 4.16 5.87 -10.04
N PHE A 156 3.93 4.94 -9.13
CA PHE A 156 4.07 5.16 -7.70
C PHE A 156 5.32 4.45 -7.14
N VAL A 157 5.73 4.84 -5.95
CA VAL A 157 6.86 4.24 -5.24
C VAL A 157 6.35 3.32 -4.15
N ASN A 158 6.89 2.10 -4.10
CA ASN A 158 6.62 1.11 -3.06
C ASN A 158 7.88 0.88 -2.22
N VAL A 159 7.79 1.17 -0.93
CA VAL A 159 8.89 1.03 0.03
C VAL A 159 8.56 -0.09 1.00
N ASN A 160 9.46 -1.05 1.14
CA ASN A 160 9.41 -2.09 2.16
C ASN A 160 10.71 -2.10 2.97
N ALA A 161 10.63 -2.30 4.27
CA ALA A 161 11.78 -2.43 5.12
C ALA A 161 11.57 -3.50 6.21
N PRO A 162 12.62 -4.18 6.67
CA PRO A 162 12.50 -5.07 7.82
C PRO A 162 12.30 -4.27 9.12
N SER A 163 11.61 -4.88 10.10
CA SER A 163 11.41 -4.29 11.43
C SER A 163 12.69 -4.43 12.28
N ILE A 164 13.66 -3.57 12.04
CA ILE A 164 14.96 -3.51 12.74
C ILE A 164 15.32 -2.06 13.06
N SER A 165 16.24 -1.87 14.01
CA SER A 165 16.67 -0.54 14.48
C SER A 165 17.56 0.21 13.49
N GLU A 166 18.38 -0.51 12.72
CA GLU A 166 19.33 0.05 11.75
C GLU A 166 19.32 -0.76 10.46
N TYR A 167 19.20 -0.07 9.34
CA TYR A 167 19.18 -0.70 8.02
C TYR A 167 20.60 -0.87 7.48
N ALA A 168 20.87 -2.02 6.85
CA ALA A 168 22.16 -2.30 6.21
C ALA A 168 22.41 -1.41 4.97
N GLY A 169 21.35 -0.83 4.40
CA GLY A 169 21.43 0.06 3.23
C GLY A 169 20.09 0.25 2.57
N VAL A 170 20.13 0.86 1.39
CA VAL A 170 18.95 1.11 0.53
C VAL A 170 19.20 0.47 -0.82
N ARG A 171 18.21 -0.23 -1.37
CA ARG A 171 18.28 -0.84 -2.71
C ARG A 171 17.11 -0.39 -3.58
N MET A 172 17.42 0.00 -4.81
CA MET A 172 16.41 0.08 -5.87
C MET A 172 16.15 -1.33 -6.38
N THR A 173 14.88 -1.76 -6.37
CA THR A 173 14.54 -3.16 -6.57
C THR A 173 13.49 -3.37 -7.67
N GLY A 174 13.55 -4.53 -8.31
CA GLY A 174 12.43 -5.15 -8.99
C GLY A 174 11.49 -5.81 -7.98
N VAL A 175 10.37 -6.32 -8.47
CA VAL A 175 9.39 -7.05 -7.64
C VAL A 175 9.62 -8.56 -7.72
N SER A 176 9.53 -9.23 -6.59
CA SER A 176 9.55 -10.70 -6.50
C SER A 176 8.21 -11.30 -6.93
N ARG A 177 8.15 -12.62 -7.04
CA ARG A 177 6.91 -13.37 -7.17
C ARG A 177 6.66 -14.17 -5.91
N ARG A 178 5.49 -13.98 -5.30
CA ARG A 178 5.08 -14.70 -4.08
C ARG A 178 3.93 -15.66 -4.39
N ASP A 179 4.12 -16.91 -4.00
CA ASP A 179 3.11 -17.97 -4.07
C ASP A 179 2.70 -18.34 -2.65
N TYR A 180 1.44 -18.09 -2.29
CA TYR A 180 0.92 -18.29 -0.95
C TYR A 180 0.60 -19.74 -0.62
N ARG A 181 0.47 -20.62 -1.62
CA ARG A 181 0.12 -22.03 -1.45
C ARG A 181 -1.04 -22.26 -0.51
N ASP A 182 -2.03 -21.39 -0.60
CA ASP A 182 -3.20 -21.44 0.26
C ASP A 182 -3.98 -22.73 0.03
N SER A 183 -4.51 -23.27 1.12
CA SER A 183 -5.50 -24.35 1.09
C SER A 183 -6.85 -23.83 1.56
N ILE A 184 -7.91 -24.45 1.09
CA ILE A 184 -9.27 -24.09 1.46
C ILE A 184 -9.87 -25.20 2.34
N LEU A 185 -10.34 -24.82 3.52
CA LEU A 185 -11.10 -25.70 4.39
C LEU A 185 -12.59 -25.37 4.29
N MET A 186 -13.39 -26.37 3.92
CA MET A 186 -14.83 -26.24 3.77
C MET A 186 -15.57 -26.93 4.91
N HIS A 187 -16.60 -26.29 5.45
CA HIS A 187 -17.51 -26.84 6.45
C HIS A 187 -18.94 -26.63 6.02
N ASP A 188 -19.82 -27.60 6.32
CA ASP A 188 -21.26 -27.44 6.20
C ASP A 188 -21.79 -26.79 7.47
N GLY A 189 -22.55 -25.71 7.35
CA GLY A 189 -23.19 -25.03 8.46
C GLY A 189 -24.57 -25.60 8.77
N PRO A 190 -25.05 -25.43 10.01
CA PRO A 190 -26.39 -25.88 10.42
C PRO A 190 -27.56 -25.13 9.74
N ASP A 191 -27.24 -23.99 9.10
CA ASP A 191 -28.16 -23.16 8.32
C ASP A 191 -28.24 -23.56 6.83
N GLY A 192 -27.60 -24.69 6.45
CA GLY A 192 -27.53 -25.17 5.07
C GLY A 192 -26.53 -24.46 4.19
N CYS A 193 -25.75 -23.51 4.74
CA CYS A 193 -24.68 -22.82 4.03
C CYS A 193 -23.36 -23.59 4.11
N LYS A 194 -22.50 -23.39 3.09
CA LYS A 194 -21.11 -23.84 3.15
C LYS A 194 -20.20 -22.69 3.58
N TYR A 195 -19.35 -22.94 4.55
CA TYR A 195 -18.38 -22.00 5.08
C TYR A 195 -16.99 -22.35 4.56
N SER A 196 -16.33 -21.38 3.95
CA SER A 196 -14.98 -21.52 3.39
C SER A 196 -13.99 -20.73 4.23
N PHE A 197 -12.89 -21.37 4.63
CA PHE A 197 -11.80 -20.73 5.35
C PHE A 197 -10.51 -20.88 4.54
N PHE A 198 -9.84 -19.75 4.30
CA PHE A 198 -8.48 -19.77 3.79
C PHE A 198 -7.54 -20.22 4.89
N ARG A 199 -6.73 -21.21 4.59
CA ARG A 199 -5.61 -21.63 5.42
C ARG A 199 -4.33 -21.22 4.70
N GLY A 200 -3.63 -20.22 5.25
CA GLY A 200 -2.33 -19.82 4.75
C GLY A 200 -1.37 -21.01 4.71
N GLY A 201 -0.64 -21.15 3.60
CA GLY A 201 0.46 -22.08 3.45
C GLY A 201 1.81 -21.41 3.70
N ASP A 202 2.89 -22.18 3.53
CA ASP A 202 4.24 -21.61 3.51
C ASP A 202 4.41 -20.77 2.24
N ILE A 203 4.65 -19.48 2.42
CA ILE A 203 4.84 -18.55 1.31
C ILE A 203 6.17 -18.88 0.63
N GLN A 204 6.11 -19.29 -0.63
CA GLN A 204 7.30 -19.43 -1.47
C GLN A 204 7.52 -18.13 -2.24
N THR A 205 8.73 -17.59 -2.16
CA THR A 205 9.08 -16.37 -2.88
C THR A 205 10.17 -16.68 -3.90
N ASP A 206 9.87 -16.38 -5.16
CA ASP A 206 10.84 -16.39 -6.24
C ASP A 206 11.34 -14.98 -6.47
N GLY A 207 12.62 -14.74 -6.28
CA GLY A 207 13.27 -13.46 -6.49
C GLY A 207 14.76 -13.65 -6.71
N ASP A 208 15.34 -12.78 -7.49
CA ASP A 208 16.79 -12.68 -7.65
C ASP A 208 17.39 -11.67 -6.66
N GLU A 209 18.70 -11.48 -6.70
CA GLU A 209 19.44 -10.55 -5.85
C GLU A 209 18.98 -9.08 -5.98
N LYS A 210 18.22 -8.75 -7.02
CA LYS A 210 17.67 -7.41 -7.28
C LYS A 210 16.21 -7.28 -6.86
N SER A 211 15.61 -8.33 -6.30
CA SER A 211 14.21 -8.32 -5.88
C SER A 211 14.00 -7.55 -4.57
N ASP A 212 12.79 -7.09 -4.40
CA ASP A 212 12.31 -6.42 -3.18
C ASP A 212 12.39 -7.35 -1.96
N PHE A 213 12.08 -8.62 -2.13
CA PHE A 213 12.17 -9.64 -1.08
C PHE A 213 13.61 -9.81 -0.59
N GLU A 214 14.56 -10.00 -1.51
CA GLU A 214 15.97 -10.22 -1.14
C GLU A 214 16.60 -8.98 -0.49
N ALA A 215 16.18 -7.79 -0.90
CA ALA A 215 16.62 -6.55 -0.25
C ALA A 215 16.19 -6.51 1.22
N VAL A 216 14.91 -6.83 1.51
CA VAL A 216 14.36 -6.85 2.88
C VAL A 216 15.00 -7.95 3.71
N GLU A 217 15.17 -9.17 3.16
CA GLU A 217 15.82 -10.29 3.84
C GLU A 217 17.26 -9.98 4.24
N SER A 218 17.97 -9.19 3.41
CA SER A 218 19.34 -8.73 3.69
C SER A 218 19.43 -7.50 4.58
N GLY A 219 18.34 -7.07 5.21
CA GLY A 219 18.33 -5.94 6.15
C GLY A 219 18.30 -4.57 5.49
N CYS A 220 18.01 -4.49 4.18
CA CYS A 220 17.97 -3.22 3.45
C CYS A 220 16.53 -2.68 3.33
N VAL A 221 16.42 -1.36 3.15
CA VAL A 221 15.20 -0.74 2.65
C VAL A 221 15.11 -0.99 1.14
N SER A 222 14.01 -1.61 0.72
CA SER A 222 13.67 -1.83 -0.68
C SER A 222 12.84 -0.67 -1.21
N ILE A 223 13.20 -0.14 -2.38
CA ILE A 223 12.45 0.91 -3.08
C ILE A 223 12.18 0.42 -4.50
N SER A 224 10.91 0.18 -4.83
CA SER A 224 10.47 -0.23 -6.15
C SER A 224 9.62 0.86 -6.81
N ARG A 225 9.84 1.11 -8.09
CA ARG A 225 8.99 1.96 -8.92
C ARG A 225 7.97 1.07 -9.62
N ILE A 226 6.70 1.28 -9.33
CA ILE A 226 5.62 0.42 -9.79
C ILE A 226 4.76 1.17 -10.81
N ALA A 227 4.55 0.56 -11.98
CA ALA A 227 3.61 1.06 -12.96
C ALA A 227 2.17 0.96 -12.40
N SER A 228 1.44 2.05 -12.50
CA SER A 228 0.06 2.14 -11.98
C SER A 228 -0.95 1.55 -12.95
N GLN A 229 -0.72 1.72 -14.25
CA GLN A 229 -1.56 1.19 -15.33
C GLN A 229 -1.18 -0.25 -15.67
N PRO A 230 -2.13 -1.13 -15.94
CA PRO A 230 -1.84 -2.43 -16.52
C PRO A 230 -1.32 -2.25 -17.96
N PHE A 231 -0.36 -3.07 -18.35
CA PHE A 231 0.14 -3.09 -19.71
C PHE A 231 -0.56 -4.20 -20.49
N ALA A 232 -1.07 -3.87 -21.68
CA ALA A 232 -1.44 -4.87 -22.67
C ALA A 232 -0.14 -5.40 -23.33
N LEU A 233 -0.10 -6.69 -23.57
CA LEU A 233 0.94 -7.26 -24.43
C LEU A 233 0.71 -6.75 -25.86
N GLU A 234 1.81 -6.69 -26.66
CA GLU A 234 1.72 -6.29 -28.06
C GLU A 234 0.65 -7.13 -28.79
N PRO A 235 -0.31 -6.48 -29.46
CA PRO A 235 -1.37 -7.20 -30.13
C PRO A 235 -0.81 -8.00 -31.32
N ASP A 236 -1.09 -9.29 -31.33
CA ASP A 236 -0.83 -10.15 -32.48
C ASP A 236 -2.07 -10.23 -33.35
N ALA A 237 -2.05 -9.51 -34.47
CA ALA A 237 -3.17 -9.50 -35.43
C ALA A 237 -3.50 -10.88 -36.00
N GLY A 238 -2.53 -11.82 -36.00
CA GLY A 238 -2.74 -13.22 -36.38
C GLY A 238 -3.70 -13.96 -35.47
N GLN A 239 -3.67 -13.63 -34.17
CA GLN A 239 -4.53 -14.26 -33.16
C GLN A 239 -6.00 -13.90 -33.31
N ALA A 240 -6.34 -12.77 -33.89
CA ALA A 240 -7.73 -12.40 -34.15
C ALA A 240 -8.46 -13.41 -35.04
N ARG A 241 -7.74 -14.13 -35.90
CA ARG A 241 -8.29 -15.18 -36.79
C ARG A 241 -8.74 -16.44 -36.04
N LEU A 242 -8.37 -16.60 -34.77
CA LEU A 242 -8.80 -17.72 -33.92
C LEU A 242 -10.27 -17.58 -33.48
N PHE A 243 -10.82 -16.36 -33.56
CA PHE A 243 -12.20 -16.07 -33.14
C PHE A 243 -13.17 -16.09 -34.32
N ARG A 244 -14.35 -16.67 -34.11
CA ARG A 244 -15.46 -16.65 -35.04
C ARG A 244 -16.50 -15.68 -34.52
N LEU A 245 -17.04 -14.83 -35.42
CA LEU A 245 -18.17 -13.94 -35.13
C LEU A 245 -19.49 -14.68 -35.36
#